data_ce6920a8fd8c3633081c38474ebabeab
#
_entry.id   ce6920a8fd8c3633081c38474ebabeab
#
_cell.length_a   1.000
_cell.length_b   1.000
_cell.length_c   1.000
_cell.angle_alpha   90.00
_cell.angle_beta   90.00
_cell.angle_gamma   90.00
#
_symmetry.space_group_name_H-M   'P 1'
#
loop_
_entity.id
_entity.type
_entity.pdbx_description
1 polymer ?
#
loop_
_entity_poly.entity_id
_entity_poly.type
_entity_poly.pdbx_seq_one_letter_code
_entity_poly.pdbx_strand_id
1 'polypeptide(L)'
;MPSISSAKAPQPAATNPAQIRNFCIIAHIDHGKSTLADRMLGITGVVEDRNMRAQYLDRMDIERERGITIKSQAVRLPWRSGIDGQDYILNMIDTPGHVDFTYEVSRSLAACEGAILLVDCAQGIEAQTLANLYLAMENNLTIIPVLNKIDLPAAQPEKFAEELANLIGCKPEDCLRVSGKTGEGVEFLLDQIVKQMPPPVGDPKAPTRALIFDSVYDSYRGVVTYVRVVDGHLSPRDQIQMFSTGVRHEMLEVGVISPEPIAGNGLGVGEVGYLITGVKDVRQSRVGDTVTTYNNPTKVALAGYKDPKPMVFSGLFPLDGAEYPMLREALDKLQLNDAALVFEPESSAALGFGFRCGFLGLLHMEIVRERLEREAGLTLISTAPSVVYNVTLDDGKKLVVTNPSEYPDGKVAEVQEPIVKATILAPSEFIGTIMELCQQRRGVQKGMDYLSEDRIEIRYTLPLAEIVFDFFDQLKSRTRGYASLDYEPIGEEAGDLVKVDILLQGEKVDAFSQIIHRDKAYSYGVKMTEKLRELIPRQQFEVPIQAAIGAKIIARENIRAIRKDVLAKCYGGDITRKRKLLEKQKEGKKRMKMVGRVEVPQEAFIAALTTDSDKVSEKKK
;
A
#
# COMPACT_ATOMS: atom_id res chain seq x y z
N MET A 1 -8.84 -32.57 -21.34
CA MET A 1 -7.59 -32.91 -22.07
C MET A 1 -6.53 -33.27 -21.03
N PRO A 2 -5.58 -34.19 -21.26
CA PRO A 2 -4.57 -34.47 -20.26
C PRO A 2 -3.65 -33.24 -20.13
N SER A 3 -3.56 -32.68 -18.93
CA SER A 3 -2.58 -31.65 -18.60
C SER A 3 -1.17 -32.15 -18.89
N ILE A 4 -0.30 -31.30 -19.44
CA ILE A 4 1.12 -31.63 -19.58
C ILE A 4 1.68 -31.73 -18.17
N SER A 5 2.15 -32.91 -17.76
CA SER A 5 2.84 -33.02 -16.47
C SER A 5 4.08 -32.11 -16.50
N SER A 6 4.40 -31.48 -15.38
CA SER A 6 5.59 -30.60 -15.22
C SER A 6 6.90 -31.28 -15.68
N ALA A 7 6.95 -32.61 -15.69
CA ALA A 7 8.07 -33.41 -16.17
C ALA A 7 8.27 -33.39 -17.70
N LYS A 8 7.28 -32.98 -18.49
CA LYS A 8 7.33 -32.88 -19.94
C LYS A 8 7.51 -31.45 -20.46
N ALA A 9 7.46 -30.44 -19.60
CA ALA A 9 7.74 -29.09 -20.02
C ALA A 9 9.20 -28.95 -20.50
N PRO A 10 9.47 -28.16 -21.56
CA PRO A 10 10.84 -27.87 -21.97
C PRO A 10 11.65 -27.31 -20.80
N GLN A 11 12.92 -27.72 -20.74
CA GLN A 11 13.81 -27.15 -19.74
C GLN A 11 14.01 -25.65 -20.00
N PRO A 12 14.17 -24.80 -18.96
CA PRO A 12 14.55 -23.41 -19.15
C PRO A 12 15.79 -23.27 -20.03
N ALA A 13 15.89 -22.20 -20.79
CA ALA A 13 16.86 -21.89 -21.86
C ALA A 13 16.72 -22.75 -23.13
N ALA A 14 15.87 -23.77 -23.14
CA ALA A 14 15.56 -24.58 -24.32
C ALA A 14 14.20 -24.27 -24.95
N THR A 15 13.40 -23.40 -24.32
CA THR A 15 12.07 -23.05 -24.83
C THR A 15 12.19 -22.10 -26.02
N ASN A 16 11.54 -22.44 -27.13
CA ASN A 16 11.43 -21.53 -28.27
C ASN A 16 10.63 -20.28 -27.87
N PRO A 17 11.15 -19.05 -28.03
CA PRO A 17 10.42 -17.83 -27.69
C PRO A 17 9.03 -17.74 -28.33
N ALA A 18 8.82 -18.29 -29.53
CA ALA A 18 7.51 -18.34 -30.17
C ALA A 18 6.45 -19.11 -29.37
N GLN A 19 6.87 -20.03 -28.50
CA GLN A 19 6.01 -20.82 -27.63
C GLN A 19 5.87 -20.24 -26.19
N ILE A 20 6.42 -19.05 -25.93
CA ILE A 20 6.31 -18.38 -24.65
C ILE A 20 5.22 -17.30 -24.71
N ARG A 21 4.45 -17.16 -23.63
CA ARG A 21 3.52 -16.04 -23.39
C ARG A 21 3.73 -15.53 -21.97
N ASN A 22 4.12 -14.27 -21.85
CA ASN A 22 4.26 -13.60 -20.56
C ASN A 22 3.07 -12.68 -20.37
N PHE A 23 2.32 -12.89 -19.31
CA PHE A 23 1.13 -12.10 -19.02
C PHE A 23 0.93 -11.88 -17.54
N CYS A 24 0.18 -10.85 -17.21
CA CYS A 24 -0.28 -10.58 -15.85
C CYS A 24 -1.81 -10.55 -15.79
N ILE A 25 -2.35 -10.62 -14.58
CA ILE A 25 -3.77 -10.44 -14.31
C ILE A 25 -3.95 -9.13 -13.56
N ILE A 26 -4.60 -8.17 -14.20
CA ILE A 26 -4.97 -6.88 -13.59
C ILE A 26 -6.46 -6.91 -13.25
N ALA A 27 -6.78 -6.52 -12.01
CA ALA A 27 -8.14 -6.58 -11.48
C ALA A 27 -8.30 -5.59 -10.34
N HIS A 28 -9.54 -5.19 -10.07
CA HIS A 28 -9.88 -4.56 -8.80
C HIS A 28 -9.84 -5.60 -7.66
N ILE A 29 -9.75 -5.12 -6.41
CA ILE A 29 -9.85 -5.95 -5.22
C ILE A 29 -11.17 -6.73 -5.27
N ASP A 30 -11.17 -7.99 -4.84
CA ASP A 30 -12.33 -8.89 -4.80
C ASP A 30 -12.95 -9.26 -6.16
N HIS A 31 -12.38 -8.88 -7.31
CA HIS A 31 -12.83 -9.35 -8.63
C HIS A 31 -12.47 -10.81 -8.92
N GLY A 32 -11.75 -11.48 -8.01
CA GLY A 32 -11.44 -12.90 -8.09
C GLY A 32 -10.14 -13.24 -8.82
N LYS A 33 -9.17 -12.33 -8.82
CA LYS A 33 -7.84 -12.50 -9.40
C LYS A 33 -7.15 -13.77 -8.88
N SER A 34 -6.95 -13.89 -7.57
CA SER A 34 -6.26 -15.04 -6.94
C SER A 34 -7.03 -16.35 -7.17
N THR A 35 -8.38 -16.30 -7.19
CA THR A 35 -9.23 -17.48 -7.49
C THR A 35 -9.05 -17.95 -8.94
N LEU A 36 -8.95 -17.02 -9.89
CA LEU A 36 -8.68 -17.36 -11.29
C LEU A 36 -7.27 -17.93 -11.46
N ALA A 37 -6.26 -17.33 -10.80
CA ALA A 37 -4.90 -17.83 -10.79
C ALA A 37 -4.82 -19.26 -10.22
N ASP A 38 -5.45 -19.53 -9.09
CA ASP A 38 -5.55 -20.87 -8.51
C ASP A 38 -6.18 -21.87 -9.49
N ARG A 39 -7.22 -21.46 -10.20
CA ARG A 39 -7.88 -22.31 -11.19
C ARG A 39 -6.94 -22.62 -12.37
N MET A 40 -6.18 -21.66 -12.83
CA MET A 40 -5.17 -21.89 -13.88
C MET A 40 -4.08 -22.85 -13.42
N LEU A 41 -3.60 -22.73 -12.16
CA LEU A 41 -2.63 -23.66 -11.57
C LEU A 41 -3.16 -25.10 -11.54
N GLY A 42 -4.42 -25.30 -11.18
CA GLY A 42 -5.07 -26.61 -11.15
C GLY A 42 -5.26 -27.20 -12.55
N ILE A 43 -5.80 -26.42 -13.50
CA ILE A 43 -6.06 -26.89 -14.89
C ILE A 43 -4.76 -27.25 -15.61
N THR A 44 -3.69 -26.49 -15.41
CA THR A 44 -2.37 -26.76 -16.01
C THR A 44 -1.62 -27.90 -15.30
N GLY A 45 -2.12 -28.38 -14.16
CA GLY A 45 -1.53 -29.48 -13.41
C GLY A 45 -0.21 -29.11 -12.70
N VAL A 46 0.09 -27.82 -12.57
CA VAL A 46 1.27 -27.33 -11.84
C VAL A 46 1.12 -27.62 -10.34
N VAL A 47 -0.11 -27.51 -9.83
CA VAL A 47 -0.47 -27.90 -8.48
C VAL A 47 -1.45 -29.05 -8.53
N GLU A 48 -1.11 -30.17 -7.88
CA GLU A 48 -2.02 -31.31 -7.77
C GLU A 48 -3.21 -30.94 -6.89
N ASP A 49 -4.42 -31.46 -7.23
CA ASP A 49 -5.66 -31.15 -6.50
C ASP A 49 -5.55 -31.37 -4.99
N ARG A 50 -4.85 -32.41 -4.55
CA ARG A 50 -4.62 -32.71 -3.13
C ARG A 50 -3.77 -31.67 -2.39
N ASN A 51 -2.97 -30.88 -3.11
CA ASN A 51 -2.07 -29.87 -2.59
C ASN A 51 -2.62 -28.47 -2.81
N MET A 52 -3.74 -28.34 -3.56
CA MET A 52 -4.38 -27.06 -3.85
C MET A 52 -4.99 -26.50 -2.56
N ARG A 53 -4.71 -25.23 -2.31
CA ARG A 53 -5.32 -24.42 -1.25
C ARG A 53 -5.80 -23.11 -1.85
N ALA A 54 -6.80 -22.49 -1.23
CA ALA A 54 -7.27 -21.18 -1.68
C ALA A 54 -6.16 -20.14 -1.58
N GLN A 55 -6.09 -19.26 -2.58
CA GLN A 55 -5.08 -18.21 -2.68
C GLN A 55 -3.65 -18.78 -2.59
N TYR A 56 -3.39 -19.77 -3.43
CA TYR A 56 -2.13 -20.54 -3.39
C TYR A 56 -0.89 -19.66 -3.57
N LEU A 57 -0.98 -18.62 -4.42
CA LEU A 57 0.10 -17.67 -4.70
C LEU A 57 0.26 -16.62 -3.60
N ASP A 58 -0.78 -16.32 -2.82
CA ASP A 58 -0.70 -15.41 -1.70
C ASP A 58 0.01 -16.10 -0.54
N ARG A 59 1.33 -15.87 -0.42
CA ARG A 59 2.20 -16.61 0.52
C ARG A 59 2.13 -16.08 1.94
N MET A 60 1.82 -14.79 2.13
CA MET A 60 1.71 -14.17 3.44
C MET A 60 0.33 -14.45 4.06
N ASP A 61 0.30 -14.67 5.38
CA ASP A 61 -0.97 -14.86 6.09
C ASP A 61 -1.87 -13.63 5.97
N ILE A 62 -1.26 -12.44 6.02
CA ILE A 62 -1.97 -11.16 5.88
C ILE A 62 -2.61 -10.98 4.49
N GLU A 63 -1.99 -11.49 3.41
CA GLU A 63 -2.59 -11.50 2.07
C GLU A 63 -3.87 -12.31 2.05
N ARG A 64 -3.83 -13.52 2.62
CA ARG A 64 -4.99 -14.42 2.68
C ARG A 64 -6.11 -13.92 3.57
N GLU A 65 -5.77 -13.33 4.72
CA GLU A 65 -6.77 -12.79 5.65
C GLU A 65 -7.48 -11.56 5.10
N ARG A 66 -6.74 -10.68 4.39
CA ARG A 66 -7.29 -9.46 3.80
C ARG A 66 -7.84 -9.67 2.39
N GLY A 67 -7.59 -10.82 1.76
CA GLY A 67 -8.02 -11.12 0.40
C GLY A 67 -7.32 -10.26 -0.67
N ILE A 68 -6.11 -9.76 -0.39
CA ILE A 68 -5.34 -8.89 -1.29
C ILE A 68 -3.98 -9.49 -1.58
N THR A 69 -3.51 -9.35 -2.81
CA THR A 69 -2.12 -9.62 -3.16
C THR A 69 -1.28 -8.39 -2.82
N ILE A 70 -0.25 -8.55 -2.01
CA ILE A 70 0.68 -7.49 -1.62
C ILE A 70 1.92 -7.56 -2.50
N LYS A 71 2.42 -8.78 -2.76
CA LYS A 71 3.66 -9.00 -3.49
C LYS A 71 3.43 -9.79 -4.78
N SER A 72 4.05 -9.34 -5.87
CA SER A 72 3.97 -10.03 -7.16
C SER A 72 4.57 -11.43 -7.08
N GLN A 73 3.93 -12.40 -7.71
CA GLN A 73 4.42 -13.78 -7.82
C GLN A 73 4.43 -14.18 -9.28
N ALA A 74 5.53 -14.75 -9.74
CA ALA A 74 5.63 -15.30 -11.08
C ALA A 74 5.52 -16.82 -11.06
N VAL A 75 4.75 -17.40 -11.98
CA VAL A 75 4.59 -18.84 -12.10
C VAL A 75 4.63 -19.27 -13.56
N ARG A 76 5.39 -20.32 -13.83
CA ARG A 76 5.49 -20.98 -15.13
C ARG A 76 4.43 -22.07 -15.26
N LEU A 77 3.53 -21.91 -16.23
CA LEU A 77 2.43 -22.82 -16.52
C LEU A 77 2.66 -23.51 -17.87
N PRO A 78 2.91 -24.82 -17.92
CA PRO A 78 2.92 -25.56 -19.18
C PRO A 78 1.47 -25.74 -19.67
N TRP A 79 1.23 -25.46 -20.96
CA TRP A 79 -0.09 -25.58 -21.57
C TRP A 79 -0.02 -26.22 -22.94
N ARG A 80 -0.88 -27.21 -23.19
CA ARG A 80 -1.10 -27.76 -24.50
C ARG A 80 -2.30 -27.13 -25.14
N SER A 81 -2.05 -26.31 -26.16
CA SER A 81 -3.12 -25.54 -26.81
C SER A 81 -4.12 -26.46 -27.51
N GLY A 82 -5.40 -26.23 -27.27
CA GLY A 82 -6.50 -26.88 -28.00
C GLY A 82 -6.67 -26.39 -29.44
N ILE A 83 -6.02 -25.26 -29.79
CA ILE A 83 -6.15 -24.64 -31.12
C ILE A 83 -5.26 -25.34 -32.15
N ASP A 84 -3.99 -25.56 -31.81
CA ASP A 84 -2.96 -26.10 -32.74
C ASP A 84 -2.27 -27.38 -32.24
N GLY A 85 -2.59 -27.82 -31.03
CA GLY A 85 -2.04 -29.01 -30.40
C GLY A 85 -0.56 -28.90 -30.00
N GLN A 86 0.02 -27.68 -30.03
CA GLN A 86 1.41 -27.43 -29.62
C GLN A 86 1.49 -27.19 -28.11
N ASP A 87 2.69 -27.38 -27.58
CA ASP A 87 3.02 -27.14 -26.20
C ASP A 87 3.55 -25.71 -26.03
N TYR A 88 2.97 -24.96 -25.11
CA TYR A 88 3.31 -23.58 -24.77
C TYR A 88 3.76 -23.47 -23.32
N ILE A 89 4.52 -22.43 -23.04
CA ILE A 89 4.89 -22.00 -21.71
C ILE A 89 4.22 -20.64 -21.45
N LEU A 90 3.33 -20.62 -20.49
CA LEU A 90 2.64 -19.41 -20.04
C LEU A 90 3.29 -18.95 -18.74
N ASN A 91 3.97 -17.81 -18.74
CA ASN A 91 4.50 -17.20 -17.54
C ASN A 91 3.47 -16.20 -17.03
N MET A 92 2.78 -16.58 -15.97
CA MET A 92 1.80 -15.73 -15.31
C MET A 92 2.50 -14.94 -14.19
N ILE A 93 2.36 -13.62 -14.21
CA ILE A 93 2.81 -12.74 -13.13
C ILE A 93 1.57 -12.23 -12.39
N ASP A 94 1.35 -12.70 -11.16
CA ASP A 94 0.27 -12.23 -10.30
C ASP A 94 0.66 -10.86 -9.73
N THR A 95 -0.22 -9.86 -9.87
CA THR A 95 0.06 -8.45 -9.52
C THR A 95 -0.82 -7.97 -8.38
N PRO A 96 -0.35 -7.07 -7.50
CA PRO A 96 -1.21 -6.37 -6.58
C PRO A 96 -2.35 -5.64 -7.30
N GLY A 97 -3.51 -5.49 -6.62
CA GLY A 97 -4.66 -4.79 -7.20
C GLY A 97 -4.90 -3.39 -6.62
N HIS A 98 -4.18 -2.99 -5.54
CA HIS A 98 -4.44 -1.76 -4.80
C HIS A 98 -3.58 -0.59 -5.28
N VAL A 99 -4.14 0.64 -5.21
CA VAL A 99 -3.45 1.87 -5.62
C VAL A 99 -2.10 2.10 -4.94
N ASP A 100 -1.96 1.78 -3.67
CA ASP A 100 -0.70 1.95 -2.92
C ASP A 100 0.44 1.12 -3.54
N PHE A 101 0.12 0.05 -4.27
CA PHE A 101 1.09 -0.83 -4.93
C PHE A 101 1.22 -0.60 -6.43
N THR A 102 0.75 0.53 -6.95
CA THR A 102 0.86 0.90 -8.38
C THR A 102 2.28 0.75 -8.92
N TYR A 103 3.28 1.03 -8.08
CA TYR A 103 4.69 0.86 -8.43
C TYR A 103 5.05 -0.62 -8.71
N GLU A 104 4.55 -1.57 -7.91
CA GLU A 104 4.77 -3.00 -8.13
C GLU A 104 3.99 -3.50 -9.35
N VAL A 105 2.77 -2.99 -9.56
CA VAL A 105 1.99 -3.27 -10.76
C VAL A 105 2.74 -2.84 -12.01
N SER A 106 3.24 -1.61 -12.08
CA SER A 106 3.98 -1.08 -13.23
C SER A 106 5.21 -1.94 -13.59
N ARG A 107 5.92 -2.48 -12.62
CA ARG A 107 7.07 -3.37 -12.85
C ARG A 107 6.66 -4.72 -13.43
N SER A 108 5.61 -5.29 -12.88
CA SER A 108 5.07 -6.56 -13.37
C SER A 108 4.56 -6.43 -14.79
N LEU A 109 3.90 -5.31 -15.13
CA LEU A 109 3.46 -4.98 -16.48
C LEU A 109 4.64 -4.89 -17.45
N ALA A 110 5.75 -4.25 -17.07
CA ALA A 110 6.95 -4.12 -17.88
C ALA A 110 7.63 -5.49 -18.18
N ALA A 111 7.32 -6.53 -17.41
CA ALA A 111 7.82 -7.88 -17.64
C ALA A 111 6.90 -8.73 -18.53
N CYS A 112 5.79 -8.18 -19.03
CA CYS A 112 4.76 -8.90 -19.79
C CYS A 112 4.61 -8.38 -21.23
N GLU A 113 4.07 -9.20 -22.11
CA GLU A 113 3.58 -8.84 -23.44
C GLU A 113 2.07 -8.65 -23.46
N GLY A 114 1.35 -9.17 -22.47
CA GLY A 114 -0.10 -9.06 -22.40
C GLY A 114 -0.62 -8.99 -20.98
N ALA A 115 -1.87 -8.53 -20.85
CA ALA A 115 -2.60 -8.44 -19.59
C ALA A 115 -4.02 -9.00 -19.75
N ILE A 116 -4.47 -9.76 -18.76
CA ILE A 116 -5.87 -10.10 -18.58
C ILE A 116 -6.51 -8.99 -17.76
N LEU A 117 -7.47 -8.28 -18.32
CA LEU A 117 -8.28 -7.32 -17.60
C LEU A 117 -9.52 -8.02 -17.03
N LEU A 118 -9.49 -8.33 -15.74
CA LEU A 118 -10.50 -9.11 -15.07
C LEU A 118 -11.54 -8.20 -14.40
N VAL A 119 -12.81 -8.37 -14.76
CA VAL A 119 -13.95 -7.61 -14.22
C VAL A 119 -14.98 -8.57 -13.64
N ASP A 120 -15.47 -8.27 -12.45
CA ASP A 120 -16.57 -9.01 -11.80
C ASP A 120 -17.91 -8.70 -12.49
N CYS A 121 -18.62 -9.73 -12.96
CA CYS A 121 -19.94 -9.60 -13.61
C CYS A 121 -21.07 -9.07 -12.71
N ALA A 122 -20.85 -8.98 -11.39
CA ALA A 122 -21.85 -8.46 -10.46
C ALA A 122 -21.55 -7.01 -10.03
N GLN A 123 -20.27 -6.62 -10.00
CA GLN A 123 -19.82 -5.29 -9.56
C GLN A 123 -19.52 -4.36 -10.73
N GLY A 124 -18.97 -4.90 -11.83
CA GLY A 124 -18.60 -4.15 -13.03
C GLY A 124 -17.25 -3.42 -12.91
N ILE A 125 -17.05 -2.37 -13.71
CA ILE A 125 -15.80 -1.62 -13.79
C ILE A 125 -15.65 -0.75 -12.55
N GLU A 126 -14.47 -0.78 -11.93
CA GLU A 126 -14.10 -0.01 -10.74
C GLU A 126 -12.91 0.92 -11.03
N ALA A 127 -12.63 1.92 -10.15
CA ALA A 127 -11.59 2.93 -10.40
C ALA A 127 -10.20 2.32 -10.64
N GLN A 128 -9.82 1.29 -9.86
CA GLN A 128 -8.56 0.59 -10.03
C GLN A 128 -8.49 -0.21 -11.34
N THR A 129 -9.65 -0.67 -11.86
CA THR A 129 -9.71 -1.31 -13.18
C THR A 129 -9.26 -0.35 -14.27
N LEU A 130 -9.74 0.91 -14.21
CA LEU A 130 -9.35 1.95 -15.16
C LEU A 130 -7.87 2.33 -15.02
N ALA A 131 -7.40 2.56 -13.80
CA ALA A 131 -6.01 2.92 -13.55
C ALA A 131 -5.04 1.84 -14.07
N ASN A 132 -5.30 0.57 -13.76
CA ASN A 132 -4.50 -0.55 -14.21
C ASN A 132 -4.59 -0.75 -15.73
N LEU A 133 -5.75 -0.50 -16.35
CA LEU A 133 -5.91 -0.52 -17.80
C LEU A 133 -5.00 0.53 -18.47
N TYR A 134 -5.02 1.77 -17.98
CA TYR A 134 -4.16 2.82 -18.54
C TYR A 134 -2.68 2.49 -18.40
N LEU A 135 -2.25 1.96 -17.25
CA LEU A 135 -0.87 1.49 -17.05
C LEU A 135 -0.49 0.36 -18.04
N ALA A 136 -1.42 -0.57 -18.32
CA ALA A 136 -1.19 -1.63 -19.30
C ALA A 136 -1.08 -1.06 -20.73
N MET A 137 -1.91 -0.07 -21.08
CA MET A 137 -1.84 0.62 -22.38
C MET A 137 -0.55 1.43 -22.53
N GLU A 138 -0.09 2.13 -21.50
CA GLU A 138 1.21 2.84 -21.50
C GLU A 138 2.39 1.91 -21.73
N ASN A 139 2.30 0.66 -21.26
CA ASN A 139 3.29 -0.38 -21.50
C ASN A 139 3.08 -1.13 -22.85
N ASN A 140 2.13 -0.70 -23.69
CA ASN A 140 1.79 -1.31 -24.98
C ASN A 140 1.42 -2.80 -24.88
N LEU A 141 0.79 -3.23 -23.80
CA LEU A 141 0.39 -4.62 -23.62
C LEU A 141 -0.86 -4.97 -24.44
N THR A 142 -0.89 -6.20 -24.93
CA THR A 142 -2.12 -6.76 -25.51
C THR A 142 -3.10 -7.09 -24.39
N ILE A 143 -4.30 -6.50 -24.42
CA ILE A 143 -5.30 -6.62 -23.36
C ILE A 143 -6.37 -7.63 -23.76
N ILE A 144 -6.60 -8.64 -22.92
CA ILE A 144 -7.72 -9.58 -23.07
C ILE A 144 -8.76 -9.23 -22.01
N PRO A 145 -9.94 -8.71 -22.40
CA PRO A 145 -11.03 -8.44 -21.47
C PRO A 145 -11.70 -9.74 -21.02
N VAL A 146 -11.85 -9.90 -19.70
CA VAL A 146 -12.41 -11.10 -19.08
C VAL A 146 -13.44 -10.73 -18.03
N LEU A 147 -14.65 -11.25 -18.18
CA LEU A 147 -15.74 -11.13 -17.22
C LEU A 147 -15.73 -12.38 -16.33
N ASN A 148 -15.54 -12.18 -15.03
CA ASN A 148 -15.46 -13.24 -14.03
C ASN A 148 -16.74 -13.35 -13.19
N LYS A 149 -16.85 -14.45 -12.47
CA LYS A 149 -17.97 -14.76 -11.57
C LYS A 149 -19.31 -14.87 -12.30
N ILE A 150 -19.32 -15.41 -13.51
CA ILE A 150 -20.56 -15.67 -14.27
C ILE A 150 -21.50 -16.66 -13.58
N ASP A 151 -21.01 -17.40 -12.60
CA ASP A 151 -21.77 -18.34 -11.76
C ASP A 151 -22.65 -17.65 -10.70
N LEU A 152 -22.49 -16.35 -10.48
CA LEU A 152 -23.28 -15.62 -9.49
C LEU A 152 -24.70 -15.30 -10.02
N PRO A 153 -25.74 -15.42 -9.16
CA PRO A 153 -27.10 -15.05 -9.56
C PRO A 153 -27.29 -13.58 -9.94
N ALA A 154 -26.43 -12.70 -9.42
CA ALA A 154 -26.45 -11.27 -9.70
C ALA A 154 -25.58 -10.88 -10.91
N ALA A 155 -24.97 -11.84 -11.60
CA ALA A 155 -24.11 -11.57 -12.75
C ALA A 155 -24.90 -10.95 -13.92
N GLN A 156 -24.33 -9.92 -14.55
CA GLN A 156 -24.89 -9.22 -15.72
C GLN A 156 -23.84 -9.18 -16.85
N PRO A 157 -23.46 -10.33 -17.42
CA PRO A 157 -22.35 -10.42 -18.36
C PRO A 157 -22.58 -9.61 -19.64
N GLU A 158 -23.80 -9.50 -20.16
CA GLU A 158 -24.12 -8.73 -21.35
C GLU A 158 -23.88 -7.23 -21.12
N LYS A 159 -24.40 -6.68 -20.03
CA LYS A 159 -24.24 -5.27 -19.66
C LYS A 159 -22.78 -4.89 -19.52
N PHE A 160 -22.02 -5.68 -18.74
CA PHE A 160 -20.62 -5.37 -18.48
C PHE A 160 -19.70 -5.71 -19.67
N ALA A 161 -20.10 -6.61 -20.57
CA ALA A 161 -19.41 -6.77 -21.85
C ALA A 161 -19.51 -5.54 -22.72
N GLU A 162 -20.66 -4.90 -22.80
CA GLU A 162 -20.84 -3.64 -23.53
C GLU A 162 -20.03 -2.49 -22.91
N GLU A 163 -20.10 -2.34 -21.59
CA GLU A 163 -19.31 -1.30 -20.87
C GLU A 163 -17.80 -1.48 -21.08
N LEU A 164 -17.32 -2.73 -20.94
CA LEU A 164 -15.89 -3.07 -21.08
C LEU A 164 -15.41 -2.92 -22.53
N ALA A 165 -16.24 -3.35 -23.49
CA ALA A 165 -15.97 -3.21 -24.91
C ALA A 165 -15.85 -1.74 -25.34
N ASN A 166 -16.75 -0.89 -24.86
CA ASN A 166 -16.71 0.56 -25.11
C ASN A 166 -15.44 1.20 -24.52
N LEU A 167 -15.02 0.75 -23.34
CA LEU A 167 -13.83 1.27 -22.66
C LEU A 167 -12.54 0.93 -23.40
N ILE A 168 -12.41 -0.31 -23.92
CA ILE A 168 -11.19 -0.79 -24.59
C ILE A 168 -11.21 -0.50 -26.08
N GLY A 169 -12.39 -0.32 -26.66
CA GLY A 169 -12.59 -0.15 -28.11
C GLY A 169 -12.62 -1.48 -28.88
N CYS A 170 -13.14 -2.54 -28.24
CA CYS A 170 -13.35 -3.86 -28.87
C CYS A 170 -14.85 -4.14 -29.05
N LYS A 171 -15.22 -5.37 -29.45
CA LYS A 171 -16.61 -5.80 -29.52
C LYS A 171 -17.03 -6.52 -28.24
N PRO A 172 -18.31 -6.47 -27.83
CA PRO A 172 -18.79 -7.21 -26.66
C PRO A 172 -18.55 -8.72 -26.74
N GLU A 173 -18.52 -9.29 -27.96
CA GLU A 173 -18.24 -10.71 -28.19
C GLU A 173 -16.78 -11.08 -27.91
N ASP A 174 -15.86 -10.11 -27.94
CA ASP A 174 -14.43 -10.31 -27.64
C ASP A 174 -14.20 -10.41 -26.12
N CYS A 175 -15.17 -10.00 -25.29
CA CYS A 175 -15.10 -10.12 -23.83
C CYS A 175 -15.34 -11.58 -23.43
N LEU A 176 -14.29 -12.22 -22.91
CA LEU A 176 -14.35 -13.62 -22.49
C LEU A 176 -15.13 -13.76 -21.18
N ARG A 177 -15.85 -14.84 -21.02
CA ARG A 177 -16.69 -15.11 -19.84
C ARG A 177 -16.14 -16.32 -19.10
N VAL A 178 -15.83 -16.15 -17.81
CA VAL A 178 -15.24 -17.20 -16.98
C VAL A 178 -15.84 -17.24 -15.58
N SER A 179 -15.70 -18.38 -14.94
CA SER A 179 -15.82 -18.50 -13.49
C SER A 179 -14.54 -19.12 -12.92
N GLY A 180 -13.75 -18.33 -12.22
CA GLY A 180 -12.59 -18.84 -11.50
C GLY A 180 -12.98 -19.89 -10.46
N LYS A 181 -14.18 -19.78 -9.87
CA LYS A 181 -14.68 -20.71 -8.86
C LYS A 181 -15.03 -22.08 -9.45
N THR A 182 -15.80 -22.12 -10.52
CA THR A 182 -16.25 -23.39 -11.14
C THR A 182 -15.27 -23.93 -12.16
N GLY A 183 -14.43 -23.08 -12.75
CA GLY A 183 -13.52 -23.41 -13.85
C GLY A 183 -14.12 -23.21 -15.24
N GLU A 184 -15.40 -22.81 -15.33
CA GLU A 184 -16.07 -22.57 -16.60
C GLU A 184 -15.36 -21.49 -17.41
N GLY A 185 -15.08 -21.77 -18.70
CA GLY A 185 -14.44 -20.85 -19.64
C GLY A 185 -12.93 -20.69 -19.46
N VAL A 186 -12.30 -21.23 -18.41
CA VAL A 186 -10.87 -20.98 -18.10
C VAL A 186 -9.93 -21.71 -19.09
N GLU A 187 -10.24 -22.92 -19.53
CA GLU A 187 -9.47 -23.60 -20.59
C GLU A 187 -9.49 -22.81 -21.90
N PHE A 188 -10.65 -22.29 -22.26
CA PHE A 188 -10.79 -21.44 -23.44
C PHE A 188 -9.99 -20.14 -23.28
N LEU A 189 -9.96 -19.54 -22.07
CA LEU A 189 -9.13 -18.37 -21.79
C LEU A 189 -7.64 -18.67 -21.99
N LEU A 190 -7.14 -19.82 -21.53
CA LEU A 190 -5.73 -20.24 -21.75
C LEU A 190 -5.40 -20.36 -23.23
N ASP A 191 -6.31 -20.90 -24.04
CA ASP A 191 -6.17 -20.98 -25.49
C ASP A 191 -6.19 -19.57 -26.14
N GLN A 192 -7.02 -18.66 -25.66
CA GLN A 192 -7.05 -17.28 -26.15
C GLN A 192 -5.77 -16.49 -25.79
N ILE A 193 -5.15 -16.75 -24.63
CA ILE A 193 -3.84 -16.22 -24.30
C ILE A 193 -2.80 -16.63 -25.34
N VAL A 194 -2.76 -17.92 -25.71
CA VAL A 194 -1.85 -18.44 -26.75
C VAL A 194 -2.08 -17.74 -28.08
N LYS A 195 -3.35 -17.56 -28.47
CA LYS A 195 -3.74 -17.02 -29.77
C LYS A 195 -3.53 -15.51 -29.89
N GLN A 196 -3.90 -14.73 -28.86
CA GLN A 196 -3.98 -13.27 -28.94
C GLN A 196 -2.72 -12.57 -28.45
N MET A 197 -2.06 -13.11 -27.42
CA MET A 197 -0.87 -12.48 -26.88
C MET A 197 0.35 -12.74 -27.78
N PRO A 198 1.16 -11.72 -28.09
CA PRO A 198 2.35 -11.90 -28.88
C PRO A 198 3.43 -12.69 -28.11
N PRO A 199 4.30 -13.42 -28.81
CA PRO A 199 5.47 -14.00 -28.19
C PRO A 199 6.48 -12.90 -27.82
N PRO A 200 7.38 -13.15 -26.84
CA PRO A 200 8.45 -12.23 -26.50
C PRO A 200 9.41 -12.05 -27.70
N VAL A 201 9.85 -10.81 -27.88
CA VAL A 201 10.79 -10.44 -28.94
C VAL A 201 12.15 -10.14 -28.32
N GLY A 202 13.22 -10.71 -28.87
CA GLY A 202 14.60 -10.48 -28.45
C GLY A 202 15.60 -11.24 -29.28
N ASP A 203 16.88 -10.84 -29.20
CA ASP A 203 17.99 -11.51 -29.93
C ASP A 203 18.78 -12.40 -28.96
N PRO A 204 18.76 -13.75 -29.16
CA PRO A 204 19.52 -14.68 -28.31
C PRO A 204 21.04 -14.53 -28.42
N LYS A 205 21.55 -13.83 -29.46
CA LYS A 205 22.98 -13.61 -29.68
C LYS A 205 23.46 -12.23 -29.20
N ALA A 206 22.54 -11.33 -28.84
CA ALA A 206 22.87 -10.02 -28.31
C ALA A 206 23.48 -10.12 -26.91
N PRO A 207 24.15 -9.05 -26.41
CA PRO A 207 24.52 -8.92 -25.00
C PRO A 207 23.31 -9.13 -24.11
N THR A 208 23.48 -9.91 -23.06
CA THR A 208 22.36 -10.26 -22.17
C THR A 208 21.77 -9.02 -21.52
N ARG A 209 20.45 -8.90 -21.59
CA ARG A 209 19.64 -7.93 -20.86
C ARG A 209 18.49 -8.65 -20.20
N ALA A 210 18.49 -8.67 -18.88
CA ALA A 210 17.38 -9.21 -18.10
C ALA A 210 16.84 -8.13 -17.16
N LEU A 211 15.52 -7.95 -17.16
CA LEU A 211 14.82 -6.98 -16.29
C LEU A 211 14.58 -7.62 -14.92
N ILE A 212 15.00 -6.95 -13.86
CA ILE A 212 14.63 -7.32 -12.49
C ILE A 212 13.23 -6.74 -12.21
N PHE A 213 12.24 -7.60 -12.04
CA PHE A 213 10.88 -7.13 -11.70
C PHE A 213 10.52 -7.33 -10.23
N ASP A 214 11.22 -8.21 -9.49
CA ASP A 214 11.11 -8.34 -8.03
C ASP A 214 12.39 -8.90 -7.42
N SER A 215 12.57 -8.70 -6.09
CA SER A 215 13.66 -9.27 -5.31
C SER A 215 13.18 -9.59 -3.89
N VAL A 216 13.56 -10.76 -3.39
CA VAL A 216 13.18 -11.25 -2.06
C VAL A 216 14.42 -11.69 -1.32
N TYR A 217 14.53 -11.32 -0.05
CA TYR A 217 15.56 -11.85 0.81
C TYR A 217 15.10 -13.16 1.47
N ASP A 218 15.86 -14.21 1.23
CA ASP A 218 15.73 -15.51 1.88
C ASP A 218 16.88 -15.70 2.87
N SER A 219 16.57 -16.07 4.12
CA SER A 219 17.57 -16.21 5.19
C SER A 219 18.64 -17.28 4.91
N TYR A 220 18.35 -18.25 4.05
CA TYR A 220 19.24 -19.36 3.69
C TYR A 220 19.96 -19.14 2.36
N ARG A 221 19.27 -18.55 1.38
CA ARG A 221 19.75 -18.37 0.00
C ARG A 221 20.30 -16.98 -0.29
N GLY A 222 20.08 -16.01 0.63
CA GLY A 222 20.37 -14.61 0.39
C GLY A 222 19.32 -13.96 -0.50
N VAL A 223 19.70 -12.99 -1.34
CA VAL A 223 18.77 -12.31 -2.25
C VAL A 223 18.45 -13.21 -3.44
N VAL A 224 17.17 -13.53 -3.59
CA VAL A 224 16.57 -14.18 -4.75
C VAL A 224 16.00 -13.07 -5.64
N THR A 225 16.57 -12.92 -6.83
CA THR A 225 16.20 -11.88 -7.79
C THR A 225 15.34 -12.48 -8.88
N TYR A 226 14.13 -11.97 -9.08
CA TYR A 226 13.24 -12.40 -10.15
C TYR A 226 13.48 -11.58 -11.40
N VAL A 227 13.69 -12.28 -12.51
CA VAL A 227 14.08 -11.64 -13.78
C VAL A 227 13.26 -12.15 -14.95
N ARG A 228 13.12 -11.28 -15.96
CA ARG A 228 12.73 -11.64 -17.32
C ARG A 228 13.88 -11.36 -18.26
N VAL A 229 14.29 -12.34 -19.03
CA VAL A 229 15.34 -12.19 -20.06
C VAL A 229 14.71 -11.56 -21.31
N VAL A 230 15.26 -10.41 -21.73
CA VAL A 230 14.83 -9.71 -22.95
C VAL A 230 15.74 -10.13 -24.11
N ASP A 231 17.05 -10.07 -23.93
CA ASP A 231 18.04 -10.50 -24.94
C ASP A 231 19.09 -11.39 -24.32
N GLY A 232 19.77 -12.16 -25.18
CA GLY A 232 20.86 -13.05 -24.79
C GLY A 232 20.37 -14.26 -23.98
N HIS A 233 21.19 -14.70 -23.05
CA HIS A 233 20.88 -15.81 -22.15
C HIS A 233 21.67 -15.68 -20.85
N LEU A 234 21.20 -16.35 -19.82
CA LEU A 234 21.83 -16.47 -18.51
C LEU A 234 22.08 -17.95 -18.23
N SER A 235 23.29 -18.30 -17.81
CA SER A 235 23.68 -19.68 -17.48
C SER A 235 24.27 -19.78 -16.09
N PRO A 236 24.16 -20.93 -15.39
CA PRO A 236 24.77 -21.12 -14.08
C PRO A 236 26.27 -20.80 -14.12
N ARG A 237 26.79 -20.16 -13.09
CA ARG A 237 28.17 -19.70 -12.93
C ARG A 237 28.60 -18.54 -13.83
N ASP A 238 27.69 -17.94 -14.59
CA ASP A 238 27.99 -16.68 -15.27
C ASP A 238 28.35 -15.60 -14.24
N GLN A 239 29.34 -14.78 -14.59
CA GLN A 239 29.55 -13.53 -13.86
C GLN A 239 28.59 -12.49 -14.42
N ILE A 240 27.70 -12.02 -13.58
CA ILE A 240 26.74 -10.97 -13.93
C ILE A 240 27.13 -9.63 -13.34
N GLN A 241 26.60 -8.59 -13.94
CA GLN A 241 26.77 -7.21 -13.48
C GLN A 241 25.39 -6.53 -13.42
N MET A 242 25.12 -5.84 -12.32
CA MET A 242 23.99 -4.94 -12.19
C MET A 242 24.31 -3.64 -12.93
N PHE A 243 23.45 -3.24 -13.85
CA PHE A 243 23.73 -2.09 -14.74
C PHE A 243 23.82 -0.77 -13.97
N SER A 244 22.90 -0.52 -13.02
CA SER A 244 22.84 0.74 -12.28
C SER A 244 24.02 0.95 -11.31
N THR A 245 24.44 -0.11 -10.63
CA THR A 245 25.48 -0.05 -9.60
C THR A 245 26.86 -0.44 -10.11
N GLY A 246 26.93 -1.15 -11.24
CA GLY A 246 28.18 -1.72 -11.75
C GLY A 246 28.73 -2.88 -10.91
N VAL A 247 28.01 -3.30 -9.85
CA VAL A 247 28.46 -4.36 -8.95
C VAL A 247 28.37 -5.71 -9.66
N ARG A 248 29.41 -6.52 -9.45
CA ARG A 248 29.56 -7.84 -10.07
C ARG A 248 29.28 -8.93 -9.07
N HIS A 249 28.59 -9.96 -9.55
CA HIS A 249 28.25 -11.13 -8.75
C HIS A 249 28.44 -12.40 -9.58
N GLU A 250 28.83 -13.48 -8.93
CA GLU A 250 28.76 -14.81 -9.49
C GLU A 250 27.34 -15.35 -9.33
N MET A 251 26.77 -15.89 -10.39
CA MET A 251 25.46 -16.51 -10.35
C MET A 251 25.58 -17.93 -9.78
N LEU A 252 25.10 -18.13 -8.56
CA LEU A 252 25.16 -19.40 -7.87
C LEU A 252 24.10 -20.40 -8.38
N GLU A 253 22.89 -19.87 -8.64
CA GLU A 253 21.76 -20.65 -9.11
C GLU A 253 20.90 -19.82 -10.05
N VAL A 254 20.33 -20.46 -11.06
CA VAL A 254 19.33 -19.92 -11.97
C VAL A 254 18.23 -20.94 -12.17
N GLY A 255 16.99 -20.49 -12.24
CA GLY A 255 15.87 -21.42 -12.39
C GLY A 255 14.55 -20.73 -12.67
N VAL A 256 13.48 -21.50 -12.62
CA VAL A 256 12.09 -21.08 -12.85
C VAL A 256 11.23 -21.40 -11.63
N ILE A 257 10.03 -20.81 -11.56
CA ILE A 257 9.07 -21.04 -10.49
C ILE A 257 7.84 -21.75 -11.06
N SER A 258 7.56 -22.97 -10.58
CA SER A 258 6.46 -23.80 -11.09
C SER A 258 5.91 -24.79 -10.04
N PRO A 259 5.09 -24.40 -9.07
CA PRO A 259 4.97 -23.10 -8.42
C PRO A 259 6.12 -22.83 -7.43
N GLU A 260 6.90 -23.85 -7.11
CA GLU A 260 8.10 -23.73 -6.28
C GLU A 260 9.34 -23.51 -7.15
N PRO A 261 10.42 -22.93 -6.59
CA PRO A 261 11.66 -22.73 -7.30
C PRO A 261 12.26 -24.07 -7.79
N ILE A 262 12.53 -24.15 -9.10
CA ILE A 262 13.16 -25.30 -9.74
C ILE A 262 14.46 -24.83 -10.39
N ALA A 263 15.58 -25.29 -9.89
CA ALA A 263 16.88 -25.01 -10.48
C ALA A 263 16.96 -25.54 -11.92
N GLY A 264 17.51 -24.74 -12.83
CA GLY A 264 17.59 -25.03 -14.26
C GLY A 264 18.98 -24.84 -14.82
N ASN A 265 19.10 -25.08 -16.12
CA ASN A 265 20.37 -24.95 -16.86
C ASN A 265 20.59 -23.54 -17.44
N GLY A 266 19.67 -22.59 -17.17
CA GLY A 266 19.74 -21.22 -17.63
C GLY A 266 18.38 -20.65 -17.99
N LEU A 267 18.37 -19.40 -18.46
CA LEU A 267 17.20 -18.69 -18.96
C LEU A 267 17.54 -18.06 -20.32
N GLY A 268 16.70 -18.30 -21.32
CA GLY A 268 16.78 -17.71 -22.65
C GLY A 268 15.82 -16.55 -22.85
N VAL A 269 15.82 -16.00 -24.06
CA VAL A 269 14.93 -14.88 -24.45
C VAL A 269 13.48 -15.18 -24.14
N GLY A 270 12.82 -14.26 -23.45
CA GLY A 270 11.41 -14.33 -23.06
C GLY A 270 11.15 -15.16 -21.81
N GLU A 271 12.11 -15.90 -21.30
CA GLU A 271 11.91 -16.71 -20.09
C GLU A 271 11.90 -15.83 -18.83
N VAL A 272 10.97 -16.17 -17.94
CA VAL A 272 10.83 -15.59 -16.60
C VAL A 272 11.33 -16.60 -15.58
N GLY A 273 12.18 -16.16 -14.66
CA GLY A 273 12.76 -17.03 -13.65
C GLY A 273 13.42 -16.26 -12.52
N TYR A 274 14.29 -16.94 -11.79
CA TYR A 274 15.01 -16.35 -10.65
C TYR A 274 16.52 -16.59 -10.75
N LEU A 275 17.24 -15.69 -10.09
CA LEU A 275 18.69 -15.75 -9.92
C LEU A 275 19.04 -15.72 -8.44
N ILE A 276 20.03 -16.51 -8.01
CA ILE A 276 20.65 -16.45 -6.70
C ILE A 276 22.13 -16.09 -6.90
N THR A 277 22.56 -15.00 -6.31
CA THR A 277 23.91 -14.44 -6.49
C THR A 277 24.73 -14.35 -5.21
N GLY A 278 24.19 -14.84 -4.08
CA GLY A 278 24.85 -14.71 -2.77
C GLY A 278 24.89 -13.29 -2.22
N VAL A 279 24.23 -12.34 -2.86
CA VAL A 279 24.03 -10.98 -2.35
C VAL A 279 23.23 -11.04 -1.06
N LYS A 280 23.69 -10.30 -0.05
CA LYS A 280 23.04 -10.25 1.27
C LYS A 280 22.18 -8.98 1.46
N ASP A 281 22.27 -8.03 0.55
CA ASP A 281 21.58 -6.74 0.61
C ASP A 281 20.77 -6.50 -0.67
N VAL A 282 19.45 -6.49 -0.56
CA VAL A 282 18.52 -6.27 -1.68
C VAL A 282 18.80 -4.95 -2.42
N ARG A 283 19.36 -3.95 -1.73
CA ARG A 283 19.73 -2.66 -2.34
C ARG A 283 20.78 -2.78 -3.44
N GLN A 284 21.50 -3.90 -3.50
CA GLN A 284 22.46 -4.20 -4.58
C GLN A 284 21.79 -4.87 -5.79
N SER A 285 20.58 -5.38 -5.62
CA SER A 285 19.74 -5.99 -6.67
C SER A 285 18.43 -5.23 -6.77
N ARG A 286 18.52 -3.95 -7.20
CA ARG A 286 17.36 -3.06 -7.24
C ARG A 286 16.35 -3.53 -8.28
N VAL A 287 15.10 -3.52 -7.90
CA VAL A 287 14.00 -3.82 -8.82
C VAL A 287 13.91 -2.74 -9.88
N GLY A 288 13.69 -3.13 -11.14
CA GLY A 288 13.75 -2.25 -12.31
C GLY A 288 15.15 -2.10 -12.91
N ASP A 289 16.20 -2.63 -12.27
CA ASP A 289 17.55 -2.64 -12.85
C ASP A 289 17.71 -3.70 -13.94
N THR A 290 18.75 -3.56 -14.72
CA THR A 290 19.12 -4.49 -15.79
C THR A 290 20.27 -5.36 -15.35
N VAL A 291 20.10 -6.67 -15.45
CA VAL A 291 21.18 -7.65 -15.31
C VAL A 291 21.82 -7.91 -16.65
N THR A 292 23.16 -7.87 -16.70
CA THR A 292 23.95 -8.21 -17.89
C THR A 292 25.09 -9.16 -17.53
N THR A 293 25.64 -9.88 -18.50
CA THR A 293 26.82 -10.72 -18.28
C THR A 293 28.09 -9.86 -18.30
N TYR A 294 29.01 -10.12 -17.39
CA TYR A 294 30.27 -9.37 -17.30
C TYR A 294 31.17 -9.49 -18.54
N ASN A 295 31.19 -10.68 -19.15
CA ASN A 295 32.05 -10.94 -20.30
C ASN A 295 31.56 -10.25 -21.58
N ASN A 296 30.27 -9.96 -21.70
CA ASN A 296 29.66 -9.26 -22.82
C ASN A 296 28.58 -8.30 -22.32
N PRO A 297 28.98 -7.19 -21.64
CA PRO A 297 28.02 -6.30 -21.00
C PRO A 297 27.25 -5.46 -22.01
N THR A 298 25.96 -5.27 -21.74
CA THR A 298 25.15 -4.33 -22.51
C THR A 298 25.57 -2.88 -22.25
N LYS A 299 25.37 -2.01 -23.24
CA LYS A 299 25.58 -0.56 -23.12
C LYS A 299 24.28 0.20 -22.85
N VAL A 300 23.13 -0.47 -22.92
CA VAL A 300 21.82 0.16 -22.83
C VAL A 300 20.99 -0.56 -21.78
N ALA A 301 20.56 0.17 -20.75
CA ALA A 301 19.63 -0.34 -19.76
C ALA A 301 18.24 -0.58 -20.36
N LEU A 302 17.50 -1.49 -19.79
CA LEU A 302 16.05 -1.62 -20.06
C LEU A 302 15.32 -0.44 -19.42
N ALA A 303 14.26 0.03 -20.10
CA ALA A 303 13.40 1.07 -19.54
C ALA A 303 12.58 0.49 -18.37
N GLY A 304 12.25 1.32 -17.38
CA GLY A 304 11.35 0.94 -16.30
C GLY A 304 11.87 1.17 -14.88
N TYR A 305 13.08 1.72 -14.72
CA TYR A 305 13.57 2.05 -13.38
C TYR A 305 13.02 3.39 -12.89
N LYS A 306 12.24 3.33 -11.81
CA LYS A 306 11.88 4.50 -10.99
C LYS A 306 11.96 4.08 -9.53
N ASP A 307 12.65 4.85 -8.69
CA ASP A 307 12.64 4.60 -7.24
C ASP A 307 11.25 4.95 -6.68
N PRO A 308 10.65 4.06 -5.85
CA PRO A 308 9.42 4.39 -5.16
C PRO A 308 9.69 5.52 -4.17
N LYS A 309 8.88 6.58 -4.22
CA LYS A 309 8.97 7.67 -3.26
C LYS A 309 7.88 7.52 -2.21
N PRO A 310 8.23 7.53 -0.92
CA PRO A 310 7.22 7.50 0.13
C PRO A 310 6.39 8.78 0.08
N MET A 311 5.08 8.64 0.22
CA MET A 311 4.13 9.74 0.20
C MET A 311 3.51 10.01 1.58
N VAL A 312 3.47 8.98 2.44
CA VAL A 312 2.87 9.02 3.77
C VAL A 312 3.94 8.68 4.81
N PHE A 313 3.98 9.45 5.89
CA PHE A 313 4.93 9.28 6.98
C PHE A 313 4.20 9.12 8.31
N SER A 314 4.68 8.18 9.15
CA SER A 314 4.20 7.99 10.51
C SER A 314 5.36 7.59 11.41
N GLY A 315 5.35 8.05 12.66
CA GLY A 315 6.27 7.58 13.69
C GLY A 315 5.77 6.24 14.24
N LEU A 316 6.62 5.25 14.33
CA LEU A 316 6.37 3.97 14.97
C LEU A 316 7.19 3.86 16.25
N PHE A 317 6.51 3.67 17.37
CA PHE A 317 7.12 3.61 18.69
C PHE A 317 6.74 2.28 19.36
N PRO A 318 7.69 1.54 19.97
CA PRO A 318 7.35 0.36 20.73
C PRO A 318 6.64 0.77 22.02
N LEU A 319 5.70 -0.06 22.45
CA LEU A 319 4.96 0.16 23.70
C LEU A 319 5.91 0.12 24.91
N ASP A 320 6.85 -0.80 24.92
CA ASP A 320 7.95 -0.87 25.88
C ASP A 320 9.23 -0.29 25.24
N GLY A 321 9.78 0.78 25.83
CA GLY A 321 11.01 1.40 25.35
C GLY A 321 12.22 0.44 25.28
N ALA A 322 12.21 -0.66 26.04
CA ALA A 322 13.23 -1.70 25.97
C ALA A 322 13.21 -2.47 24.62
N GLU A 323 12.09 -2.45 23.91
CA GLU A 323 11.92 -3.13 22.63
C GLU A 323 12.46 -2.31 21.42
N TYR A 324 12.95 -1.09 21.64
CA TYR A 324 13.51 -0.25 20.55
C TYR A 324 14.58 -0.95 19.69
N PRO A 325 15.56 -1.72 20.25
CA PRO A 325 16.51 -2.45 19.41
C PRO A 325 15.85 -3.55 18.57
N MET A 326 14.82 -4.20 19.10
CA MET A 326 14.06 -5.24 18.39
C MET A 326 13.25 -4.66 17.26
N LEU A 327 12.63 -3.48 17.46
CA LEU A 327 11.94 -2.75 16.40
C LEU A 327 12.90 -2.37 15.26
N ARG A 328 14.11 -1.91 15.59
CA ARG A 328 15.13 -1.60 14.58
C ARG A 328 15.47 -2.82 13.74
N GLU A 329 15.77 -3.95 14.39
CA GLU A 329 16.11 -5.19 13.69
C GLU A 329 14.95 -5.68 12.80
N ALA A 330 13.71 -5.56 13.27
CA ALA A 330 12.52 -5.92 12.51
C ALA A 330 12.32 -5.01 11.27
N LEU A 331 12.53 -3.68 11.43
CA LEU A 331 12.48 -2.73 10.31
C LEU A 331 13.59 -3.00 9.29
N ASP A 332 14.82 -3.25 9.74
CA ASP A 332 15.93 -3.65 8.85
C ASP A 332 15.59 -4.90 8.04
N LYS A 333 14.99 -5.93 8.67
CA LYS A 333 14.53 -7.16 8.00
C LYS A 333 13.41 -6.90 7.00
N LEU A 334 12.43 -6.08 7.37
CA LEU A 334 11.34 -5.73 6.45
C LEU A 334 11.85 -4.97 5.23
N GLN A 335 12.75 -4.01 5.42
CA GLN A 335 13.33 -3.22 4.33
C GLN A 335 14.11 -4.08 3.33
N LEU A 336 14.64 -5.24 3.75
CA LEU A 336 15.26 -6.21 2.82
C LEU A 336 14.26 -6.78 1.80
N ASN A 337 12.96 -6.78 2.13
CA ASN A 337 11.89 -7.32 1.30
C ASN A 337 10.95 -6.25 0.74
N ASP A 338 11.13 -5.00 1.17
CA ASP A 338 10.27 -3.88 0.81
C ASP A 338 11.13 -2.64 0.50
N ALA A 339 11.43 -2.46 -0.78
CA ALA A 339 12.26 -1.35 -1.24
C ALA A 339 11.60 0.04 -1.07
N ALA A 340 10.30 0.08 -0.84
CA ALA A 340 9.55 1.32 -0.66
C ALA A 340 9.57 1.80 0.80
N LEU A 341 9.84 0.91 1.75
CA LEU A 341 9.93 1.26 3.16
C LEU A 341 11.22 2.03 3.43
N VAL A 342 11.09 3.26 3.90
CA VAL A 342 12.20 4.05 4.44
C VAL A 342 11.95 4.35 5.90
N PHE A 343 13.01 4.38 6.71
CA PHE A 343 12.88 4.73 8.12
C PHE A 343 14.14 5.42 8.64
N GLU A 344 13.95 6.28 9.61
CA GLU A 344 15.02 6.99 10.33
C GLU A 344 14.70 7.05 11.82
N PRO A 345 15.71 7.10 12.70
CA PRO A 345 15.47 7.23 14.13
C PRO A 345 14.69 8.50 14.47
N GLU A 346 13.68 8.35 15.31
CA GLU A 346 12.87 9.46 15.84
C GLU A 346 12.81 9.38 17.37
N SER A 347 12.78 10.52 18.03
CA SER A 347 12.55 10.60 19.47
C SER A 347 11.39 11.52 19.77
N SER A 348 10.47 11.05 20.60
CA SER A 348 9.32 11.81 21.09
C SER A 348 9.47 12.02 22.59
N ALA A 349 9.20 13.24 23.06
CA ALA A 349 9.21 13.53 24.48
C ALA A 349 8.15 12.73 25.25
N ALA A 350 7.05 12.37 24.58
CA ALA A 350 5.93 11.62 25.13
C ALA A 350 6.06 10.11 24.98
N LEU A 351 6.58 9.62 23.83
CA LEU A 351 6.59 8.20 23.46
C LEU A 351 7.99 7.54 23.56
N GLY A 352 9.05 8.33 23.78
CA GLY A 352 10.41 7.84 23.86
C GLY A 352 11.07 7.66 22.49
N PHE A 353 11.88 6.61 22.32
CA PHE A 353 12.60 6.33 21.08
C PHE A 353 11.78 5.45 20.15
N GLY A 354 11.76 5.79 18.87
CA GLY A 354 11.07 5.10 17.80
C GLY A 354 11.70 5.38 16.45
N PHE A 355 10.93 5.19 15.39
CA PHE A 355 11.37 5.44 14.02
C PHE A 355 10.30 6.19 13.24
N ARG A 356 10.72 7.22 12.51
CA ARG A 356 9.93 7.86 11.47
C ARG A 356 9.99 7.00 10.23
N CYS A 357 8.86 6.45 9.83
CA CYS A 357 8.74 5.56 8.69
C CYS A 357 7.99 6.25 7.55
N GLY A 358 8.47 6.04 6.32
CA GLY A 358 7.81 6.51 5.10
C GLY A 358 7.24 5.33 4.31
N PHE A 359 6.02 5.51 3.79
CA PHE A 359 5.19 4.49 3.15
C PHE A 359 4.65 5.00 1.81
N LEU A 360 4.28 4.09 0.91
CA LEU A 360 3.64 4.42 -0.36
C LEU A 360 2.24 5.00 -0.17
N GLY A 361 1.50 4.50 0.80
CA GLY A 361 0.15 4.92 1.14
C GLY A 361 -0.31 4.35 2.47
N LEU A 362 -1.60 4.48 2.79
CA LEU A 362 -2.17 4.02 4.06
C LEU A 362 -2.18 2.51 4.21
N LEU A 363 -2.62 1.79 3.19
CA LEU A 363 -2.65 0.32 3.23
C LEU A 363 -1.25 -0.25 3.40
N HIS A 364 -0.26 0.35 2.72
CA HIS A 364 1.15 -0.03 2.92
C HIS A 364 1.59 0.18 4.38
N MET A 365 1.25 1.33 4.98
CA MET A 365 1.54 1.62 6.39
C MET A 365 0.89 0.58 7.34
N GLU A 366 -0.38 0.24 7.12
CA GLU A 366 -1.08 -0.76 7.93
C GLU A 366 -0.46 -2.13 7.82
N ILE A 367 -0.10 -2.56 6.61
CA ILE A 367 0.54 -3.85 6.35
C ILE A 367 1.91 -3.94 7.04
N VAL A 368 2.74 -2.89 6.91
CA VAL A 368 4.05 -2.85 7.57
C VAL A 368 3.89 -2.91 9.09
N ARG A 369 2.96 -2.13 9.68
CA ARG A 369 2.69 -2.18 11.12
C ARG A 369 2.25 -3.59 11.55
N GLU A 370 1.27 -4.18 10.86
CA GLU A 370 0.75 -5.50 11.20
C GLU A 370 1.81 -6.59 11.06
N ARG A 371 2.69 -6.50 10.06
CA ARG A 371 3.83 -7.40 9.91
C ARG A 371 4.82 -7.27 11.07
N LEU A 372 5.16 -6.05 11.48
CA LEU A 372 6.03 -5.83 12.64
C LEU A 372 5.43 -6.41 13.92
N GLU A 373 4.11 -6.23 14.12
CA GLU A 373 3.40 -6.77 15.28
C GLU A 373 3.37 -8.30 15.26
N ARG A 374 3.11 -8.94 14.12
CA ARG A 374 2.98 -10.40 14.00
C ARG A 374 4.32 -11.12 13.91
N GLU A 375 5.22 -10.64 13.03
CA GLU A 375 6.48 -11.33 12.74
C GLU A 375 7.54 -11.10 13.82
N ALA A 376 7.54 -9.94 14.47
CA ALA A 376 8.48 -9.60 15.54
C ALA A 376 7.87 -9.63 16.94
N GLY A 377 6.56 -9.85 17.09
CA GLY A 377 5.87 -9.90 18.38
C GLY A 377 5.86 -8.56 19.13
N LEU A 378 5.95 -7.45 18.40
CA LEU A 378 5.97 -6.09 18.94
C LEU A 378 4.56 -5.56 19.15
N THR A 379 4.38 -4.67 20.13
CA THR A 379 3.19 -3.85 20.25
C THR A 379 3.58 -2.41 19.94
N LEU A 380 2.96 -1.82 18.90
CA LEU A 380 3.38 -0.54 18.37
C LEU A 380 2.34 0.57 18.56
N ILE A 381 2.82 1.77 18.84
CA ILE A 381 2.06 3.01 18.77
C ILE A 381 2.46 3.72 17.49
N SER A 382 1.49 3.98 16.60
CA SER A 382 1.69 4.81 15.41
C SER A 382 1.20 6.23 15.66
N THR A 383 2.01 7.24 15.27
CA THR A 383 1.53 8.62 15.23
C THR A 383 0.59 8.83 14.05
N ALA A 384 -0.18 9.91 14.10
CA ALA A 384 -1.04 10.27 12.98
C ALA A 384 -0.23 10.37 11.67
N PRO A 385 -0.74 9.80 10.56
CA PRO A 385 -0.06 9.88 9.28
C PRO A 385 0.07 11.35 8.83
N SER A 386 1.21 11.68 8.25
CA SER A 386 1.52 12.99 7.66
C SER A 386 2.04 12.82 6.25
N VAL A 387 1.97 13.90 5.47
CA VAL A 387 2.54 13.97 4.11
C VAL A 387 3.81 14.83 4.12
N VAL A 388 4.49 14.89 3.01
CA VAL A 388 5.67 15.78 2.83
C VAL A 388 5.20 17.19 2.56
N TYR A 389 5.70 18.16 3.34
CA TYR A 389 5.46 19.59 3.11
C TYR A 389 6.75 20.29 2.72
N ASN A 390 6.71 21.12 1.68
CA ASN A 390 7.80 21.99 1.31
C ASN A 390 7.53 23.39 1.88
N VAL A 391 8.33 23.76 2.88
CA VAL A 391 8.17 25.02 3.63
C VAL A 391 9.23 26.01 3.19
N THR A 392 8.82 27.19 2.74
CA THR A 392 9.70 28.31 2.42
C THR A 392 9.60 29.35 3.55
N LEU A 393 10.74 29.66 4.18
CA LEU A 393 10.82 30.68 5.20
C LEU A 393 10.92 32.09 4.58
N ASP A 394 10.66 33.14 5.39
CA ASP A 394 10.78 34.54 4.96
C ASP A 394 12.19 34.92 4.47
N ASP A 395 13.22 34.20 4.91
CA ASP A 395 14.61 34.36 4.45
C ASP A 395 14.92 33.65 3.13
N GLY A 396 13.91 32.97 2.53
CA GLY A 396 14.03 32.21 1.29
C GLY A 396 14.58 30.78 1.45
N LYS A 397 14.90 30.35 2.67
CA LYS A 397 15.35 28.98 2.93
C LYS A 397 14.20 28.00 2.74
N LYS A 398 14.45 26.92 2.00
CA LYS A 398 13.49 25.83 1.77
C LYS A 398 13.80 24.67 2.71
N LEU A 399 12.76 24.15 3.35
CA LEU A 399 12.79 23.00 4.25
C LEU A 399 11.79 21.96 3.77
N VAL A 400 12.18 20.70 3.81
CA VAL A 400 11.27 19.56 3.61
C VAL A 400 10.86 19.06 4.98
N VAL A 401 9.57 19.10 5.27
CA VAL A 401 9.00 18.73 6.58
C VAL A 401 8.16 17.48 6.39
N THR A 402 8.60 16.38 6.96
CA THR A 402 7.87 15.11 7.02
C THR A 402 7.23 14.88 8.39
N ASN A 403 7.84 15.49 9.43
CA ASN A 403 7.39 15.39 10.81
C ASN A 403 6.80 16.74 11.26
N PRO A 404 5.54 16.79 11.73
CA PRO A 404 4.95 18.03 12.24
C PRO A 404 5.76 18.71 13.35
N SER A 405 6.53 17.95 14.15
CA SER A 405 7.37 18.52 15.21
C SER A 405 8.51 19.40 14.66
N GLU A 406 8.97 19.14 13.44
CA GLU A 406 10.04 19.88 12.76
C GLU A 406 9.53 21.12 12.02
N TYR A 407 8.22 21.37 12.03
CA TYR A 407 7.68 22.57 11.42
C TYR A 407 8.24 23.81 12.12
N PRO A 408 8.81 24.77 11.36
CA PRO A 408 9.51 25.92 11.94
C PRO A 408 8.59 26.81 12.78
N ASP A 409 9.06 27.22 13.96
CA ASP A 409 8.37 28.20 14.81
C ASP A 409 8.53 29.66 14.31
N GLY A 410 9.32 29.87 13.24
CA GLY A 410 9.59 31.17 12.62
C GLY A 410 8.48 31.62 11.66
N LYS A 411 8.71 32.78 11.02
CA LYS A 411 7.81 33.26 9.98
C LYS A 411 7.98 32.41 8.72
N VAL A 412 6.88 31.79 8.30
CA VAL A 412 6.78 30.98 7.11
C VAL A 412 6.16 31.82 6.01
N ALA A 413 6.85 31.95 4.88
CA ALA A 413 6.36 32.68 3.71
C ALA A 413 5.36 31.84 2.92
N GLU A 414 5.64 30.54 2.71
CA GLU A 414 4.82 29.65 1.91
C GLU A 414 4.97 28.21 2.38
N VAL A 415 3.87 27.46 2.35
CA VAL A 415 3.86 26.01 2.56
C VAL A 415 3.22 25.36 1.36
N GLN A 416 3.94 24.45 0.70
CA GLN A 416 3.42 23.64 -0.39
C GLN A 416 3.08 22.25 0.12
N GLU A 417 1.92 21.73 -0.32
CA GLU A 417 1.41 20.41 0.01
C GLU A 417 1.23 19.56 -1.25
N PRO A 418 1.42 18.23 -1.16
CA PRO A 418 1.22 17.34 -2.30
C PRO A 418 -0.26 17.27 -2.69
N ILE A 419 -0.50 17.37 -3.98
CA ILE A 419 -1.82 17.32 -4.60
C ILE A 419 -1.94 16.04 -5.41
N VAL A 420 -3.12 15.45 -5.36
CA VAL A 420 -3.44 14.26 -6.14
C VAL A 420 -4.66 14.51 -7.01
N LYS A 421 -4.68 13.85 -8.15
CA LYS A 421 -5.87 13.66 -8.97
C LYS A 421 -6.57 12.42 -8.47
N ALA A 422 -7.75 12.58 -7.91
CA ALA A 422 -8.60 11.51 -7.43
C ALA A 422 -9.68 11.19 -8.48
N THR A 423 -9.80 9.92 -8.85
CA THR A 423 -10.83 9.39 -9.74
C THR A 423 -11.78 8.53 -8.91
N ILE A 424 -13.04 8.91 -8.85
CA ILE A 424 -14.08 8.24 -8.07
C ILE A 424 -15.11 7.66 -9.02
N LEU A 425 -15.31 6.34 -8.98
CA LEU A 425 -16.39 5.66 -9.67
C LEU A 425 -17.49 5.27 -8.69
N ALA A 426 -18.72 5.57 -9.03
CA ALA A 426 -19.87 5.26 -8.20
C ALA A 426 -21.18 5.20 -9.00
N PRO A 427 -22.26 4.62 -8.45
CA PRO A 427 -23.60 4.80 -8.98
C PRO A 427 -24.02 6.27 -8.96
N SER A 428 -24.75 6.69 -9.99
CA SER A 428 -25.19 8.08 -10.20
C SER A 428 -26.02 8.64 -9.02
N GLU A 429 -26.70 7.80 -8.26
CA GLU A 429 -27.47 8.21 -7.07
C GLU A 429 -26.61 8.86 -5.97
N PHE A 430 -25.29 8.57 -5.92
CA PHE A 430 -24.37 9.10 -4.90
C PHE A 430 -23.63 10.37 -5.30
N ILE A 431 -23.89 10.96 -6.49
CA ILE A 431 -23.21 12.17 -6.99
C ILE A 431 -23.18 13.27 -5.92
N GLY A 432 -24.33 13.64 -5.38
CA GLY A 432 -24.42 14.73 -4.40
C GLY A 432 -23.61 14.46 -3.13
N THR A 433 -23.67 13.25 -2.64
CA THR A 433 -22.93 12.81 -1.44
C THR A 433 -21.41 12.84 -1.65
N ILE A 434 -20.95 12.41 -2.81
CA ILE A 434 -19.51 12.41 -3.17
C ILE A 434 -19.02 13.86 -3.35
N MET A 435 -19.79 14.69 -4.05
CA MET A 435 -19.44 16.11 -4.25
C MET A 435 -19.33 16.84 -2.91
N GLU A 436 -20.27 16.62 -1.99
CA GLU A 436 -20.23 17.20 -0.65
C GLU A 436 -18.97 16.75 0.12
N LEU A 437 -18.66 15.45 0.10
CA LEU A 437 -17.46 14.92 0.76
C LEU A 437 -16.19 15.55 0.19
N CYS A 438 -16.06 15.60 -1.14
CA CYS A 438 -14.88 16.19 -1.79
C CYS A 438 -14.73 17.68 -1.48
N GLN A 439 -15.83 18.46 -1.46
CA GLN A 439 -15.81 19.87 -1.08
C GLN A 439 -15.37 20.07 0.37
N GLN A 440 -15.85 19.24 1.32
CA GLN A 440 -15.40 19.27 2.71
C GLN A 440 -13.90 18.98 2.85
N ARG A 441 -13.30 18.31 1.87
CA ARG A 441 -11.87 17.96 1.79
C ARG A 441 -11.07 18.88 0.87
N ARG A 442 -11.52 20.09 0.63
CA ARG A 442 -10.86 21.09 -0.23
C ARG A 442 -10.68 20.62 -1.68
N GLY A 443 -11.54 19.72 -2.14
CA GLY A 443 -11.48 19.17 -3.49
C GLY A 443 -11.96 20.16 -4.54
N VAL A 444 -11.24 20.20 -5.66
CA VAL A 444 -11.62 20.97 -6.87
C VAL A 444 -12.04 19.99 -7.95
N GLN A 445 -13.30 20.04 -8.37
CA GLN A 445 -13.81 19.18 -9.44
C GLN A 445 -13.17 19.53 -10.78
N LYS A 446 -12.66 18.52 -11.48
CA LYS A 446 -12.02 18.66 -12.79
C LYS A 446 -12.87 18.11 -13.93
N GLY A 447 -13.74 17.15 -13.64
CA GLY A 447 -14.64 16.58 -14.64
C GLY A 447 -15.60 15.56 -14.04
N MET A 448 -16.60 15.20 -14.83
CA MET A 448 -17.55 14.16 -14.51
C MET A 448 -18.07 13.58 -15.83
N ASP A 449 -17.93 12.26 -15.97
CA ASP A 449 -18.37 11.54 -17.16
C ASP A 449 -19.26 10.36 -16.78
N TYR A 450 -20.28 10.11 -17.59
CA TYR A 450 -21.13 8.93 -17.44
C TYR A 450 -20.53 7.77 -18.21
N LEU A 451 -20.16 6.70 -17.51
CA LEU A 451 -19.68 5.46 -18.12
C LEU A 451 -20.85 4.60 -18.64
N SER A 452 -21.99 4.65 -17.93
CA SER A 452 -23.26 4.08 -18.31
C SER A 452 -24.39 4.92 -17.74
N GLU A 453 -25.67 4.53 -17.99
CA GLU A 453 -26.84 5.25 -17.44
C GLU A 453 -26.81 5.34 -15.91
N ASP A 454 -26.27 4.30 -15.25
CA ASP A 454 -26.27 4.16 -13.80
C ASP A 454 -24.92 4.48 -13.13
N ARG A 455 -23.82 4.63 -13.89
CA ARG A 455 -22.45 4.79 -13.35
C ARG A 455 -21.75 6.03 -13.85
N ILE A 456 -21.07 6.68 -12.93
CA ILE A 456 -20.32 7.91 -13.18
C ILE A 456 -18.86 7.77 -12.77
N GLU A 457 -18.02 8.47 -13.48
CA GLU A 457 -16.65 8.79 -13.11
C GLU A 457 -16.58 10.26 -12.73
N ILE A 458 -16.13 10.57 -11.52
CA ILE A 458 -15.93 11.93 -11.05
C ILE A 458 -14.44 12.15 -10.77
N ARG A 459 -13.86 13.19 -11.37
CA ARG A 459 -12.46 13.56 -11.19
C ARG A 459 -12.33 14.81 -10.35
N TYR A 460 -11.53 14.70 -9.29
CA TYR A 460 -11.19 15.79 -8.38
C TYR A 460 -9.68 15.97 -8.28
N THR A 461 -9.27 17.21 -8.00
CA THR A 461 -7.95 17.49 -7.45
C THR A 461 -8.11 17.69 -5.95
N LEU A 462 -7.36 16.96 -5.15
CA LEU A 462 -7.44 16.94 -3.68
C LEU A 462 -6.04 17.02 -3.07
N PRO A 463 -5.85 17.72 -1.95
CA PRO A 463 -4.64 17.59 -1.17
C PRO A 463 -4.51 16.18 -0.60
N LEU A 464 -3.32 15.58 -0.72
CA LEU A 464 -3.08 14.21 -0.26
C LEU A 464 -3.36 14.07 1.25
N ALA A 465 -3.02 15.09 2.04
CA ALA A 465 -3.29 15.12 3.48
C ALA A 465 -4.78 14.93 3.83
N GLU A 466 -5.69 15.35 2.95
CA GLU A 466 -7.13 15.21 3.17
C GLU A 466 -7.66 13.81 2.82
N ILE A 467 -6.90 13.05 2.04
CA ILE A 467 -7.25 11.66 1.68
C ILE A 467 -6.73 10.69 2.74
N VAL A 468 -5.50 10.90 3.20
CA VAL A 468 -4.74 9.99 4.06
C VAL A 468 -5.41 9.72 5.41
N PHE A 469 -6.34 10.53 5.88
CA PHE A 469 -6.90 10.38 7.22
C PHE A 469 -8.06 9.38 7.29
N ASP A 470 -9.16 9.68 6.63
CA ASP A 470 -10.42 8.90 6.73
C ASP A 470 -11.30 9.03 5.47
N PHE A 471 -10.76 9.59 4.40
CA PHE A 471 -11.54 9.88 3.19
C PHE A 471 -12.12 8.61 2.57
N PHE A 472 -11.32 7.55 2.48
CA PHE A 472 -11.74 6.28 1.89
C PHE A 472 -12.89 5.64 2.70
N ASP A 473 -12.78 5.63 4.02
CA ASP A 473 -13.80 5.09 4.92
C ASP A 473 -15.10 5.91 4.85
N GLN A 474 -14.97 7.24 4.81
CA GLN A 474 -16.10 8.15 4.64
C GLN A 474 -16.78 7.94 3.28
N LEU A 475 -15.99 7.80 2.22
CA LEU A 475 -16.50 7.55 0.88
C LEU A 475 -17.29 6.23 0.84
N LYS A 476 -16.69 5.13 1.31
CA LYS A 476 -17.33 3.80 1.38
C LYS A 476 -18.59 3.83 2.23
N SER A 477 -18.51 4.40 3.43
CA SER A 477 -19.66 4.48 4.35
C SER A 477 -20.84 5.25 3.77
N ARG A 478 -20.57 6.44 3.17
CA ARG A 478 -21.61 7.30 2.62
C ARG A 478 -22.22 6.77 1.32
N THR A 479 -21.51 5.89 0.61
CA THR A 479 -21.95 5.28 -0.64
C THR A 479 -22.36 3.81 -0.47
N ARG A 480 -22.56 3.34 0.76
CA ARG A 480 -22.93 1.95 1.07
C ARG A 480 -21.95 0.91 0.51
N GLY A 481 -20.68 1.29 0.36
CA GLY A 481 -19.65 0.44 -0.21
C GLY A 481 -19.52 0.45 -1.74
N TYR A 482 -20.39 1.18 -2.45
CA TYR A 482 -20.43 1.15 -3.92
C TYR A 482 -19.39 2.05 -4.60
N ALA A 483 -18.87 3.09 -3.93
CA ALA A 483 -17.87 3.94 -4.56
C ALA A 483 -16.47 3.33 -4.46
N SER A 484 -15.72 3.41 -5.55
CA SER A 484 -14.30 3.14 -5.60
C SER A 484 -13.50 4.40 -5.83
N LEU A 485 -12.27 4.41 -5.31
CA LEU A 485 -11.34 5.53 -5.38
C LEU A 485 -10.00 5.04 -5.93
N ASP A 486 -9.47 5.80 -6.86
CA ASP A 486 -8.08 5.75 -7.28
C ASP A 486 -7.49 7.16 -7.23
N TYR A 487 -6.18 7.30 -6.98
CA TYR A 487 -5.53 8.60 -6.95
C TYR A 487 -4.09 8.54 -7.43
N GLU A 488 -3.67 9.59 -8.12
CA GLU A 488 -2.30 9.75 -8.63
C GLU A 488 -1.72 11.10 -8.22
N PRO A 489 -0.45 11.18 -7.78
CA PRO A 489 0.21 12.45 -7.48
C PRO A 489 0.38 13.28 -8.75
N ILE A 490 -0.01 14.57 -8.71
CA ILE A 490 0.11 15.48 -9.84
C ILE A 490 1.02 16.68 -9.58
N GLY A 491 1.57 16.79 -8.37
CA GLY A 491 2.47 17.88 -8.02
C GLY A 491 2.18 18.43 -6.62
N GLU A 492 2.58 19.67 -6.41
CA GLU A 492 2.44 20.38 -5.14
C GLU A 492 1.79 21.74 -5.39
N GLU A 493 0.95 22.18 -4.46
CA GLU A 493 0.33 23.51 -4.49
C GLU A 493 0.50 24.22 -3.14
N ALA A 494 0.56 25.54 -3.17
CA ALA A 494 0.61 26.35 -1.96
C ALA A 494 -0.73 26.29 -1.21
N GLY A 495 -0.67 26.07 0.11
CA GLY A 495 -1.82 26.01 0.99
C GLY A 495 -1.66 26.90 2.22
N ASP A 496 -2.77 27.42 2.76
CA ASP A 496 -2.76 28.13 4.06
C ASP A 496 -2.75 27.12 5.21
N LEU A 497 -1.58 26.53 5.43
CA LEU A 497 -1.34 25.47 6.39
C LEU A 497 -0.72 26.00 7.67
N VAL A 498 -1.14 25.46 8.80
CA VAL A 498 -0.64 25.83 10.13
C VAL A 498 -0.38 24.59 10.95
N LYS A 499 0.64 24.66 11.80
CA LYS A 499 0.87 23.64 12.83
C LYS A 499 -0.06 23.88 14.01
N VAL A 500 -0.79 22.86 14.39
CA VAL A 500 -1.58 22.83 15.62
C VAL A 500 -0.87 21.92 16.62
N ASP A 501 -0.46 22.50 17.74
CA ASP A 501 0.15 21.79 18.87
C ASP A 501 -0.91 21.52 19.95
N ILE A 502 -0.86 20.34 20.54
CA ILE A 502 -1.65 19.99 21.74
C ILE A 502 -0.76 20.10 22.96
N LEU A 503 -1.23 20.87 23.94
CA LEU A 503 -0.51 21.08 25.19
C LEU A 503 -1.27 20.43 26.35
N LEU A 504 -0.55 19.64 27.14
CA LEU A 504 -1.03 19.11 28.42
C LEU A 504 -0.29 19.84 29.54
N GLN A 505 -1.02 20.52 30.38
CA GLN A 505 -0.46 21.34 31.49
C GLN A 505 0.54 22.42 31.03
N GLY A 506 0.43 22.87 29.78
CA GLY A 506 1.32 23.85 29.16
C GLY A 506 2.53 23.27 28.44
N GLU A 507 2.78 21.96 28.55
CA GLU A 507 3.84 21.25 27.81
C GLU A 507 3.29 20.69 26.49
N LYS A 508 4.01 20.88 25.39
CA LYS A 508 3.64 20.36 24.09
C LYS A 508 3.79 18.83 24.06
N VAL A 509 2.80 18.15 23.50
CA VAL A 509 2.83 16.71 23.22
C VAL A 509 3.00 16.54 21.73
N ASP A 510 4.22 16.29 21.31
CA ASP A 510 4.67 16.20 19.91
C ASP A 510 3.89 15.14 19.09
N ALA A 511 3.55 14.01 19.69
CA ALA A 511 2.78 12.95 19.07
C ALA A 511 1.37 13.36 18.58
N PHE A 512 0.82 14.46 19.11
CA PHE A 512 -0.48 15.01 18.72
C PHE A 512 -0.38 16.28 17.86
N SER A 513 0.84 16.71 17.53
CA SER A 513 1.03 17.86 16.64
C SER A 513 0.68 17.50 15.21
N GLN A 514 -0.06 18.36 14.51
CA GLN A 514 -0.43 18.17 13.11
C GLN A 514 -0.31 19.46 12.30
N ILE A 515 0.01 19.32 11.02
CA ILE A 515 -0.03 20.39 10.01
C ILE A 515 -1.36 20.26 9.28
N ILE A 516 -2.21 21.26 9.39
CA ILE A 516 -3.57 21.25 8.82
C ILE A 516 -3.93 22.62 8.25
N HIS A 517 -4.94 22.66 7.39
CA HIS A 517 -5.43 23.91 6.84
C HIS A 517 -6.00 24.81 7.94
N ARG A 518 -5.73 26.12 7.85
CA ARG A 518 -6.09 27.11 8.88
C ARG A 518 -7.58 27.09 9.24
N ASP A 519 -8.45 26.95 8.23
CA ASP A 519 -9.91 26.93 8.45
C ASP A 519 -10.37 25.73 9.30
N LYS A 520 -9.62 24.61 9.26
CA LYS A 520 -9.92 23.39 10.01
C LYS A 520 -9.26 23.34 11.38
N ALA A 521 -8.30 24.24 11.64
CA ALA A 521 -7.47 24.20 12.84
C ALA A 521 -8.31 24.30 14.13
N TYR A 522 -9.33 25.17 14.17
CA TYR A 522 -10.19 25.32 15.32
C TYR A 522 -11.02 24.05 15.59
N SER A 523 -11.69 23.52 14.56
CA SER A 523 -12.54 22.33 14.70
C SER A 523 -11.72 21.10 15.11
N TYR A 524 -10.51 20.95 14.55
CA TYR A 524 -9.56 19.91 14.97
C TYR A 524 -9.16 20.07 16.44
N GLY A 525 -8.77 21.29 16.85
CA GLY A 525 -8.37 21.59 18.22
C GLY A 525 -9.46 21.27 19.24
N VAL A 526 -10.72 21.64 18.95
CA VAL A 526 -11.87 21.32 19.81
C VAL A 526 -12.06 19.82 19.93
N LYS A 527 -12.16 19.09 18.80
CA LYS A 527 -12.37 17.63 18.80
C LYS A 527 -11.27 16.90 19.55
N MET A 528 -10.01 17.27 19.33
CA MET A 528 -8.87 16.61 19.97
C MET A 528 -8.84 16.88 21.48
N THR A 529 -9.10 18.13 21.92
CA THR A 529 -9.11 18.45 23.35
C THR A 529 -10.28 17.79 24.07
N GLU A 530 -11.46 17.67 23.46
CA GLU A 530 -12.61 16.92 23.99
C GLU A 530 -12.30 15.42 24.10
N LYS A 531 -11.75 14.81 23.05
CA LYS A 531 -11.38 13.40 23.01
C LYS A 531 -10.35 13.06 24.09
N LEU A 532 -9.31 13.86 24.23
CA LEU A 532 -8.30 13.69 25.28
C LEU A 532 -8.88 13.89 26.69
N ARG A 533 -9.83 14.80 26.90
CA ARG A 533 -10.53 14.97 28.19
C ARG A 533 -11.28 13.70 28.59
N GLU A 534 -11.85 12.97 27.66
CA GLU A 534 -12.57 11.71 27.91
C GLU A 534 -11.61 10.55 28.20
N LEU A 535 -10.49 10.48 27.48
CA LEU A 535 -9.54 9.39 27.53
C LEU A 535 -8.57 9.47 28.70
N ILE A 536 -8.13 10.69 29.08
CA ILE A 536 -7.16 10.86 30.16
C ILE A 536 -7.89 10.78 31.50
N PRO A 537 -7.51 9.88 32.41
CA PRO A 537 -8.15 9.74 33.70
C PRO A 537 -7.89 10.96 34.59
N ARG A 538 -8.86 11.25 35.48
CA ARG A 538 -8.72 12.33 36.48
C ARG A 538 -7.53 12.07 37.39
N GLN A 539 -6.71 13.09 37.58
CA GLN A 539 -5.54 13.06 38.45
C GLN A 539 -5.77 13.87 39.76
N GLN A 540 -4.78 13.87 40.63
CA GLN A 540 -4.86 14.58 41.92
C GLN A 540 -4.91 16.11 41.75
N PHE A 541 -4.55 16.60 40.56
CA PHE A 541 -4.56 18.03 40.19
C PHE A 541 -5.37 18.23 38.90
N GLU A 542 -5.69 19.48 38.61
CA GLU A 542 -6.39 19.86 37.38
C GLU A 542 -5.42 19.85 36.21
N VAL A 543 -5.79 19.17 35.10
CA VAL A 543 -5.00 19.09 33.88
C VAL A 543 -5.69 19.91 32.80
N PRO A 544 -5.18 21.11 32.45
CA PRO A 544 -5.63 21.85 31.28
C PRO A 544 -5.09 21.17 30.01
N ILE A 545 -5.98 20.93 29.06
CA ILE A 545 -5.69 20.46 27.71
C ILE A 545 -5.92 21.66 26.79
N GLN A 546 -4.96 22.00 25.96
CA GLN A 546 -5.03 23.15 25.07
C GLN A 546 -4.58 22.79 23.67
N ALA A 547 -5.27 23.34 22.67
CA ALA A 547 -4.79 23.34 21.30
C ALA A 547 -4.30 24.74 20.95
N ALA A 548 -3.14 24.85 20.32
CA ALA A 548 -2.52 26.13 20.00
C ALA A 548 -1.93 26.17 18.59
N ILE A 549 -1.95 27.35 17.97
CA ILE A 549 -1.20 27.69 16.77
C ILE A 549 -0.09 28.66 17.19
N GLY A 550 1.15 28.19 17.22
CA GLY A 550 2.24 28.95 17.80
C GLY A 550 1.96 29.32 19.27
N ALA A 551 1.90 30.60 19.59
CA ALA A 551 1.57 31.10 20.95
C ALA A 551 0.08 31.27 21.20
N LYS A 552 -0.78 31.19 20.17
CA LYS A 552 -2.22 31.45 20.28
C LYS A 552 -2.97 30.17 20.60
N ILE A 553 -3.61 30.12 21.79
CA ILE A 553 -4.52 29.05 22.17
C ILE A 553 -5.82 29.21 21.39
N ILE A 554 -6.25 28.15 20.67
CA ILE A 554 -7.47 28.13 19.87
C ILE A 554 -8.59 27.31 20.50
N ALA A 555 -8.27 26.28 21.31
CA ALA A 555 -9.25 25.50 22.06
C ALA A 555 -8.69 25.11 23.43
N ARG A 556 -9.56 24.91 24.39
CA ARG A 556 -9.17 24.53 25.75
C ARG A 556 -10.25 23.70 26.44
N GLU A 557 -9.81 22.60 27.04
CA GLU A 557 -10.58 21.76 27.95
C GLU A 557 -9.82 21.55 29.25
N ASN A 558 -10.54 21.14 30.32
CA ASN A 558 -9.93 20.89 31.61
C ASN A 558 -10.41 19.56 32.20
N ILE A 559 -9.47 18.73 32.62
CA ILE A 559 -9.75 17.53 33.42
C ILE A 559 -9.75 17.95 34.88
N ARG A 560 -10.90 17.83 35.55
CA ARG A 560 -11.05 18.20 36.96
C ARG A 560 -10.25 17.25 37.86
N ALA A 561 -9.57 17.81 38.87
CA ALA A 561 -8.87 17.03 39.88
C ALA A 561 -9.81 16.10 40.67
N ILE A 562 -9.30 14.93 41.06
CA ILE A 562 -9.97 14.05 42.02
C ILE A 562 -10.18 14.83 43.33
N ARG A 563 -11.40 14.92 43.79
CA ARG A 563 -11.74 15.57 45.09
C ARG A 563 -11.84 14.49 46.15
N LYS A 564 -10.94 14.53 47.12
CA LYS A 564 -11.08 13.78 48.35
C LYS A 564 -11.99 14.62 49.28
N ASP A 565 -13.05 14.02 49.79
CA ASP A 565 -13.91 14.72 50.75
C ASP A 565 -13.17 14.86 52.10
N VAL A 566 -12.48 15.99 52.23
CA VAL A 566 -11.73 16.32 53.45
C VAL A 566 -12.64 16.77 54.60
N LEU A 567 -13.93 16.98 54.29
CA LEU A 567 -14.95 17.41 55.28
C LEU A 567 -15.74 16.23 55.87
N ALA A 568 -15.65 15.04 55.29
CA ALA A 568 -16.39 13.84 55.72
C ALA A 568 -16.18 13.47 57.21
N LYS A 569 -15.02 13.84 57.76
CA LYS A 569 -14.70 13.60 59.18
C LYS A 569 -14.93 14.83 60.09
N CYS A 570 -15.50 15.92 59.55
CA CYS A 570 -15.81 17.13 60.34
C CYS A 570 -17.25 17.08 60.84
N TYR A 571 -17.45 16.44 61.97
CA TYR A 571 -18.69 16.51 62.74
C TYR A 571 -18.74 17.85 63.50
N GLY A 572 -19.81 18.68 63.25
CA GLY A 572 -20.04 19.94 63.92
C GLY A 572 -19.89 21.20 63.04
N GLY A 573 -20.48 22.31 63.46
CA GLY A 573 -20.66 23.52 62.68
C GLY A 573 -19.45 24.48 62.59
N ASP A 574 -18.23 24.04 62.89
CA ASP A 574 -17.02 24.89 62.78
C ASP A 574 -16.66 25.24 61.32
N ILE A 575 -17.22 26.37 60.90
CA ILE A 575 -17.02 26.92 59.54
C ILE A 575 -15.56 27.29 59.33
N THR A 576 -14.83 27.74 60.32
CA THR A 576 -13.42 28.16 60.21
C THR A 576 -12.52 26.99 59.98
N ARG A 577 -12.74 25.87 60.64
CA ARG A 577 -11.99 24.61 60.41
C ARG A 577 -12.26 24.02 59.06
N LYS A 578 -13.51 24.05 58.60
CA LYS A 578 -13.89 23.60 57.26
C LYS A 578 -13.18 24.43 56.19
N ARG A 579 -13.14 25.73 56.34
CA ARG A 579 -12.48 26.68 55.43
C ARG A 579 -10.96 26.44 55.36
N LYS A 580 -10.29 26.29 56.50
CA LYS A 580 -8.85 25.98 56.59
C LYS A 580 -8.50 24.65 55.91
N LEU A 581 -9.33 23.62 56.05
CA LEU A 581 -9.11 22.32 55.41
C LEU A 581 -9.23 22.40 53.87
N LEU A 582 -10.22 23.15 53.39
CA LEU A 582 -10.41 23.41 51.95
C LEU A 582 -9.25 24.25 51.36
N GLU A 583 -8.76 25.25 52.10
CA GLU A 583 -7.61 26.07 51.70
C GLU A 583 -6.33 25.24 51.64
N LYS A 584 -6.05 24.40 52.66
CA LYS A 584 -4.91 23.45 52.62
C LYS A 584 -5.01 22.46 51.46
N GLN A 585 -6.20 21.97 51.16
CA GLN A 585 -6.41 21.10 50.02
C GLN A 585 -6.13 21.83 48.70
N LYS A 586 -6.57 23.08 48.56
CA LYS A 586 -6.32 23.92 47.39
C LYS A 586 -4.83 24.21 47.20
N GLU A 587 -4.13 24.56 48.31
CA GLU A 587 -2.67 24.78 48.28
C GLU A 587 -1.89 23.49 47.93
N GLY A 588 -2.25 22.35 48.53
CA GLY A 588 -1.65 21.08 48.24
C GLY A 588 -1.81 20.70 46.76
N LYS A 589 -3.00 20.89 46.17
CA LYS A 589 -3.24 20.69 44.73
C LYS A 589 -2.45 21.65 43.86
N LYS A 590 -2.28 22.92 44.29
CA LYS A 590 -1.45 23.88 43.56
C LYS A 590 0.03 23.47 43.53
N ARG A 591 0.55 22.94 44.64
CA ARG A 591 1.93 22.40 44.72
C ARG A 591 2.09 21.14 43.86
N MET A 592 1.13 20.22 43.92
CA MET A 592 1.14 19.00 43.07
C MET A 592 1.08 19.35 41.59
N LYS A 593 0.33 20.37 41.18
CA LYS A 593 0.29 20.87 39.81
C LYS A 593 1.65 21.39 39.31
N MET A 594 2.50 21.93 40.20
CA MET A 594 3.82 22.45 39.83
C MET A 594 4.89 21.38 39.70
N VAL A 595 4.67 20.18 40.25
CA VAL A 595 5.66 19.10 40.34
C VAL A 595 5.21 17.83 39.60
N GLY A 596 3.90 17.64 39.44
CA GLY A 596 3.34 16.43 38.85
C GLY A 596 3.42 16.47 37.32
N ARG A 597 4.03 15.45 36.73
CA ARG A 597 3.88 15.18 35.29
C ARG A 597 2.52 14.57 35.03
N VAL A 598 1.92 14.90 33.89
CA VAL A 598 0.67 14.29 33.45
C VAL A 598 0.99 12.93 32.87
N GLU A 599 0.55 11.87 33.56
CA GLU A 599 0.60 10.52 32.98
C GLU A 599 -0.56 10.37 32.00
N VAL A 600 -0.24 10.25 30.73
CA VAL A 600 -1.19 9.91 29.68
C VAL A 600 -1.12 8.39 29.50
N PRO A 601 -2.20 7.65 29.77
CA PRO A 601 -2.22 6.22 29.52
C PRO A 601 -1.97 5.92 28.03
N GLN A 602 -1.29 4.82 27.74
CA GLN A 602 -0.97 4.42 26.39
C GLN A 602 -2.22 4.17 25.54
N GLU A 603 -3.28 3.63 26.16
CA GLU A 603 -4.58 3.47 25.52
C GLU A 603 -5.18 4.82 25.10
N ALA A 604 -4.89 5.90 25.81
CA ALA A 604 -5.32 7.23 25.44
C ALA A 604 -4.56 7.77 24.21
N PHE A 605 -3.29 7.43 24.03
CA PHE A 605 -2.56 7.75 22.79
C PHE A 605 -3.14 6.99 21.60
N ILE A 606 -3.31 5.68 21.72
CA ILE A 606 -3.89 4.86 20.67
C ILE A 606 -5.28 5.36 20.31
N ALA A 607 -6.15 5.52 21.31
CA ALA A 607 -7.53 5.95 21.08
C ALA A 607 -7.64 7.40 20.58
N ALA A 608 -6.72 8.29 20.92
CA ALA A 608 -6.71 9.67 20.43
C ALA A 608 -6.26 9.74 18.95
N LEU A 609 -5.37 8.85 18.56
CA LEU A 609 -4.81 8.79 17.20
C LEU A 609 -5.67 7.93 16.24
N THR A 610 -6.50 7.00 16.77
CA THR A 610 -7.48 6.26 15.97
C THR A 610 -8.62 7.15 15.51
N THR A 611 -9.03 6.99 14.28
CA THR A 611 -10.17 7.69 13.69
C THR A 611 -11.50 7.14 14.24
N ASP A 612 -12.59 7.89 14.17
CA ASP A 612 -13.91 7.47 14.66
C ASP A 612 -14.48 6.24 13.95
N SER A 613 -13.91 5.84 12.80
CA SER A 613 -14.24 4.63 12.04
C SER A 613 -13.93 3.33 12.79
N ASP A 614 -12.86 3.30 13.59
CA ASP A 614 -12.44 2.10 14.31
C ASP A 614 -13.40 1.72 15.46
N LYS A 615 -14.16 2.69 15.97
CA LYS A 615 -15.16 2.44 17.05
C LYS A 615 -16.42 1.68 16.60
N VAL A 616 -16.69 1.62 15.29
CA VAL A 616 -17.86 0.91 14.74
C VAL A 616 -17.62 -0.59 14.66
N SER A 617 -16.37 -1.02 14.50
CA SER A 617 -16.01 -2.44 14.43
C SER A 617 -15.93 -3.14 15.80
N GLU A 618 -15.53 -2.44 16.87
CA GLU A 618 -15.45 -3.01 18.22
C GLU A 618 -16.82 -3.20 18.92
N LYS A 619 -17.84 -2.42 18.53
CA LYS A 619 -19.21 -2.60 19.08
C LYS A 619 -20.02 -3.71 18.42
N LYS A 620 -19.46 -4.40 17.41
CA LYS A 620 -20.10 -5.54 16.71
C LYS A 620 -19.44 -6.91 16.99
N LYS A 621 -18.47 -6.95 17.91
CA LYS A 621 -17.99 -8.18 18.54
C LYS A 621 -18.49 -8.20 20.00
#